data_d6c8408b5fcb8c795805b224f59473df
#
_entry.id   d6c8408b5fcb8c795805b224f59473df
#
_cell.length_a   1.000
_cell.length_b   1.000
_cell.length_c   1.000
_cell.angle_alpha   90.00
_cell.angle_beta   90.00
_cell.angle_gamma   90.00
#
_symmetry.space_group_name_H-M   'P 1'
#
loop_
_entity.id
_entity.type
_entity.pdbx_description
1 polymer ?
#
loop_
_entity_poly.entity_id
_entity_poly.type
_entity_poly.pdbx_seq_one_letter_code
_entity_poly.pdbx_strand_id
1 'polypeptide(L)'
;MEISTLRHRTGPCRFSLVPVLVAAALALAVGGLSGVALAQEDPLAYRLEIYVVSHVTREDGTREERYTETSEARPGQTVEYRIFVENVSDMTLPAGVVQIRLPVPEGTEYVPNSATPSSDRVLTEFSADRGMTFSEPPVLVGDDEQRRVAEPTAYEEIRWTFFVELEPGQEETLVYRVIVR
;
A
#
# COMPACT_ATOMS: atom_id res chain seq x y z
N MET A 1 -6.40 -43.37 32.96
CA MET A 1 -5.32 -42.39 32.76
C MET A 1 -5.21 -42.15 31.27
N GLU A 2 -6.13 -41.32 30.74
CA GLU A 2 -6.25 -41.04 29.30
C GLU A 2 -5.45 -39.80 28.95
N ILE A 3 -4.50 -39.95 28.06
CA ILE A 3 -3.70 -38.86 27.52
C ILE A 3 -4.43 -38.35 26.28
N SER A 4 -5.10 -37.19 26.42
CA SER A 4 -5.77 -36.50 25.33
C SER A 4 -4.71 -35.79 24.47
N THR A 5 -4.49 -36.29 23.26
CA THR A 5 -3.65 -35.66 22.25
C THR A 5 -4.36 -34.49 21.62
N LEU A 6 -3.89 -33.27 21.94
CA LEU A 6 -4.31 -32.05 21.25
C LEU A 6 -3.69 -32.02 19.84
N ARG A 7 -4.53 -32.24 18.82
CA ARG A 7 -4.18 -31.97 17.42
C ARG A 7 -4.22 -30.45 17.17
N HIS A 8 -3.07 -29.83 16.98
CA HIS A 8 -2.97 -28.52 16.39
C HIS A 8 -3.45 -28.59 14.93
N ARG A 9 -4.61 -28.03 14.67
CA ARG A 9 -5.07 -27.72 13.31
C ARG A 9 -4.48 -26.35 12.94
N THR A 10 -3.43 -26.36 12.13
CA THR A 10 -3.00 -25.17 11.38
C THR A 10 -3.98 -24.99 10.22
N GLY A 11 -4.99 -24.14 10.41
CA GLY A 11 -5.83 -23.69 9.31
C GLY A 11 -5.10 -22.61 8.49
N PRO A 12 -5.34 -22.54 7.18
CA PRO A 12 -4.80 -21.46 6.36
C PRO A 12 -5.40 -20.14 6.82
N CYS A 13 -4.53 -19.15 7.10
CA CYS A 13 -4.95 -17.77 7.33
C CYS A 13 -5.64 -17.25 6.06
N ARG A 14 -6.97 -17.17 6.09
CA ARG A 14 -7.74 -16.52 5.02
C ARG A 14 -7.65 -15.02 5.25
N PHE A 15 -6.87 -14.33 4.43
CA PHE A 15 -6.92 -12.88 4.36
C PHE A 15 -8.30 -12.49 3.83
N SER A 16 -9.14 -11.95 4.72
CA SER A 16 -10.38 -11.30 4.31
C SER A 16 -10.00 -9.95 3.73
N LEU A 17 -10.23 -9.76 2.44
CA LEU A 17 -10.18 -8.45 1.80
C LEU A 17 -11.21 -7.55 2.49
N VAL A 18 -10.75 -6.68 3.37
CA VAL A 18 -11.56 -5.60 3.92
C VAL A 18 -11.66 -4.54 2.82
N PRO A 19 -12.84 -4.28 2.26
CA PRO A 19 -12.99 -3.14 1.35
C PRO A 19 -12.69 -1.87 2.15
N VAL A 20 -11.79 -1.05 1.65
CA VAL A 20 -11.55 0.30 2.17
C VAL A 20 -12.83 1.11 1.98
N LEU A 21 -13.67 1.15 3.02
CA LEU A 21 -14.82 2.04 3.10
C LEU A 21 -14.29 3.45 3.39
N VAL A 22 -14.33 4.29 2.38
CA VAL A 22 -14.22 5.74 2.55
C VAL A 22 -15.42 6.18 3.40
N ALA A 23 -15.17 6.52 4.66
CA ALA A 23 -16.18 7.02 5.58
C ALA A 23 -16.56 8.45 5.19
N ALA A 24 -17.69 8.61 4.50
CA ALA A 24 -18.36 9.90 4.37
C ALA A 24 -19.07 10.22 5.70
N ALA A 25 -18.60 11.27 6.40
CA ALA A 25 -19.23 11.78 7.60
C ALA A 25 -20.60 12.41 7.28
N LEU A 26 -21.66 11.88 7.85
CA LEU A 26 -23.02 12.38 7.77
C LEU A 26 -23.23 13.48 8.81
N ALA A 27 -23.33 14.74 8.38
CA ALA A 27 -23.81 15.83 9.21
C ALA A 27 -25.30 16.09 8.90
N LEU A 28 -26.18 15.79 9.83
CA LEU A 28 -27.59 16.20 9.78
C LEU A 28 -27.70 17.68 10.17
N ALA A 29 -28.14 18.52 9.26
CA ALA A 29 -28.73 19.83 9.57
C ALA A 29 -30.06 19.98 8.84
N VAL A 30 -31.10 20.22 9.62
CA VAL A 30 -32.48 20.46 9.19
C VAL A 30 -32.56 21.86 8.57
N GLY A 31 -33.10 21.96 7.35
CA GLY A 31 -33.41 23.26 6.75
C GLY A 31 -33.50 23.17 5.22
N GLY A 32 -34.72 23.08 4.68
CA GLY A 32 -35.02 22.85 3.26
C GLY A 32 -34.38 23.84 2.30
N LEU A 33 -33.55 23.29 1.46
CA LEU A 33 -33.27 23.66 0.07
C LEU A 33 -32.79 22.38 -0.58
N SER A 34 -33.55 21.89 -1.55
CA SER A 34 -33.16 20.73 -2.35
C SER A 34 -31.96 21.10 -3.22
N GLY A 35 -30.78 21.16 -2.60
CA GLY A 35 -29.51 21.18 -3.30
C GLY A 35 -29.28 19.77 -3.83
N VAL A 36 -29.29 19.60 -5.13
CA VAL A 36 -28.77 18.40 -5.79
C VAL A 36 -27.31 18.32 -5.38
N ALA A 37 -26.98 17.46 -4.44
CA ALA A 37 -25.57 17.10 -4.18
C ALA A 37 -25.11 16.38 -5.45
N LEU A 38 -24.42 17.08 -6.32
CA LEU A 38 -23.65 16.47 -7.39
C LEU A 38 -22.59 15.62 -6.65
N ALA A 39 -22.73 14.30 -6.71
CA ALA A 39 -21.67 13.40 -6.30
C ALA A 39 -20.47 13.77 -7.17
N GLN A 40 -19.46 14.37 -6.57
CA GLN A 40 -18.20 14.65 -7.25
C GLN A 40 -17.55 13.28 -7.44
N GLU A 41 -17.53 12.79 -8.66
CA GLU A 41 -16.83 11.57 -9.00
C GLU A 41 -15.35 11.75 -8.66
N ASP A 42 -14.74 10.74 -8.03
CA ASP A 42 -13.30 10.77 -7.74
C ASP A 42 -12.56 10.86 -9.09
N PRO A 43 -11.69 11.86 -9.28
CA PRO A 43 -10.97 12.03 -10.54
C PRO A 43 -9.94 10.91 -10.78
N LEU A 44 -9.69 10.03 -9.79
CA LEU A 44 -8.72 8.97 -9.86
C LEU A 44 -9.38 7.59 -9.80
N ALA A 45 -9.00 6.72 -10.72
CA ALA A 45 -9.26 5.30 -10.64
C ALA A 45 -8.02 4.55 -10.13
N TYR A 46 -8.27 3.49 -9.36
CA TYR A 46 -7.22 2.67 -8.77
C TYR A 46 -7.41 1.22 -9.17
N ARG A 47 -6.33 0.58 -9.60
CA ARG A 47 -6.26 -0.86 -9.85
C ARG A 47 -5.09 -1.45 -9.06
N LEU A 48 -5.35 -2.49 -8.29
CA LEU A 48 -4.35 -3.19 -7.48
C LEU A 48 -4.14 -4.59 -8.03
N GLU A 49 -2.88 -4.93 -8.31
CA GLU A 49 -2.45 -6.27 -8.67
C GLU A 49 -1.49 -6.81 -7.61
N ILE A 50 -1.62 -8.09 -7.29
CA ILE A 50 -0.85 -8.75 -6.23
C ILE A 50 -0.14 -9.97 -6.80
N TYR A 51 1.18 -10.02 -6.63
CA TYR A 51 2.02 -11.10 -7.15
C TYR A 51 2.86 -11.75 -6.05
N VAL A 52 2.91 -13.07 -6.02
CA VAL A 52 4.00 -13.77 -5.32
C VAL A 52 5.24 -13.69 -6.19
N VAL A 53 6.34 -13.20 -5.59
CA VAL A 53 7.65 -13.13 -6.23
C VAL A 53 8.47 -14.35 -5.83
N SER A 54 8.88 -15.13 -6.82
CA SER A 54 9.76 -16.29 -6.64
C SER A 54 11.01 -16.16 -7.51
N HIS A 55 12.09 -16.82 -7.11
CA HIS A 55 13.32 -16.83 -7.90
C HIS A 55 13.48 -18.17 -8.58
N VAL A 56 13.71 -18.15 -9.88
CA VAL A 56 14.00 -19.33 -10.69
C VAL A 56 15.43 -19.23 -11.17
N THR A 57 16.20 -20.30 -10.99
CA THR A 57 17.55 -20.38 -11.55
C THR A 57 17.46 -21.00 -12.95
N ARG A 58 17.94 -20.28 -13.96
CA ARG A 58 18.03 -20.76 -15.35
C ARG A 58 19.19 -21.79 -15.48
N GLU A 59 19.21 -22.49 -16.60
CA GLU A 59 20.26 -23.47 -16.91
C GLU A 59 21.66 -22.86 -16.99
N ASP A 60 21.76 -21.57 -17.31
CA ASP A 60 23.01 -20.78 -17.34
C ASP A 60 23.45 -20.28 -15.94
N GLY A 61 22.73 -20.64 -14.88
CA GLY A 61 23.01 -20.22 -13.50
C GLY A 61 22.49 -18.83 -13.13
N THR A 62 21.88 -18.09 -14.06
CA THR A 62 21.27 -16.78 -13.76
C THR A 62 20.00 -16.93 -12.94
N ARG A 63 19.77 -15.99 -11.98
CA ARG A 63 18.53 -15.92 -11.20
C ARG A 63 17.59 -14.94 -11.87
N GLU A 64 16.36 -15.37 -12.08
CA GLU A 64 15.27 -14.56 -12.61
C GLU A 64 14.12 -14.50 -11.62
N GLU A 65 13.50 -13.32 -11.46
CA GLU A 65 12.26 -13.17 -10.70
C GLU A 65 11.08 -13.65 -11.54
N ARG A 66 10.24 -14.47 -10.92
CA ARG A 66 8.99 -14.93 -11.48
C ARG A 66 7.84 -14.38 -10.67
N TYR A 67 6.91 -13.73 -11.34
CA TYR A 67 5.72 -13.13 -10.77
C TYR A 67 4.53 -14.05 -11.04
N THR A 68 3.81 -14.42 -9.98
CA THR A 68 2.58 -15.22 -10.10
C THR A 68 1.46 -14.46 -9.42
N GLU A 69 0.48 -14.03 -10.20
CA GLU A 69 -0.70 -13.34 -9.67
C GLU A 69 -1.43 -14.25 -8.69
N THR A 70 -1.84 -13.68 -7.54
CA THR A 70 -2.45 -14.45 -6.47
C THR A 70 -3.35 -13.58 -5.60
N SER A 71 -4.35 -14.22 -5.01
CA SER A 71 -5.15 -13.66 -3.91
C SER A 71 -4.73 -14.21 -2.54
N GLU A 72 -3.80 -15.18 -2.50
CA GLU A 72 -3.36 -15.84 -1.28
C GLU A 72 -1.85 -15.99 -1.28
N ALA A 73 -1.22 -15.69 -0.14
CA ALA A 73 0.21 -15.89 0.08
C ALA A 73 0.46 -16.66 1.38
N ARG A 74 1.59 -17.35 1.45
CA ARG A 74 2.00 -18.19 2.59
C ARG A 74 3.12 -17.52 3.38
N PRO A 75 3.26 -17.83 4.68
CA PRO A 75 4.41 -17.39 5.46
C PRO A 75 5.74 -17.64 4.74
N GLY A 76 6.61 -16.63 4.77
CA GLY A 76 7.91 -16.65 4.12
C GLY A 76 7.92 -16.24 2.63
N GLN A 77 6.76 -16.08 2.00
CA GLN A 77 6.70 -15.60 0.62
C GLN A 77 6.86 -14.10 0.53
N THR A 78 7.54 -13.63 -0.51
CA THR A 78 7.57 -12.22 -0.91
C THR A 78 6.38 -11.94 -1.81
N VAL A 79 5.64 -10.88 -1.48
CA VAL A 79 4.49 -10.40 -2.23
C VAL A 79 4.79 -9.01 -2.76
N GLU A 80 4.56 -8.80 -4.04
CA GLU A 80 4.64 -7.50 -4.70
C GLU A 80 3.23 -6.96 -4.94
N TYR A 81 3.02 -5.72 -4.53
CA TYR A 81 1.83 -4.93 -4.81
C TYR A 81 2.14 -3.95 -5.94
N ARG A 82 1.33 -3.96 -7.00
CA ARG A 82 1.34 -2.99 -8.08
C ARG A 82 0.07 -2.19 -8.06
N ILE A 83 0.21 -0.90 -7.91
CA ILE A 83 -0.89 0.05 -7.83
C ILE A 83 -0.84 0.91 -9.09
N PHE A 84 -1.89 0.82 -9.88
CA PHE A 84 -2.10 1.65 -11.05
C PHE A 84 -3.05 2.77 -10.66
N VAL A 85 -2.63 4.00 -10.90
CA VAL A 85 -3.36 5.22 -10.57
C VAL A 85 -3.62 5.95 -11.88
N GLU A 86 -4.87 6.04 -12.29
CA GLU A 86 -5.28 6.67 -13.56
C GLU A 86 -6.12 7.92 -13.28
N ASN A 87 -5.83 9.01 -13.98
CA ASN A 87 -6.71 10.17 -14.02
C ASN A 87 -7.86 9.88 -14.99
N VAL A 88 -9.03 9.56 -14.45
CA VAL A 88 -10.25 9.28 -15.24
C VAL A 88 -11.11 10.52 -15.47
N SER A 89 -10.70 11.68 -14.97
CA SER A 89 -11.38 12.94 -15.21
C SER A 89 -11.02 13.53 -16.58
N ASP A 90 -11.72 14.55 -16.99
CA ASP A 90 -11.45 15.33 -18.20
C ASP A 90 -10.49 16.52 -17.97
N MET A 91 -9.96 16.67 -16.75
CA MET A 91 -9.05 17.75 -16.37
C MET A 91 -7.68 17.22 -15.97
N THR A 92 -6.64 17.99 -16.28
CA THR A 92 -5.29 17.74 -15.78
C THR A 92 -5.24 17.97 -14.26
N LEU A 93 -4.76 16.98 -13.51
CA LEU A 93 -4.55 17.11 -12.08
C LEU A 93 -3.17 17.75 -11.83
N PRO A 94 -3.10 18.84 -11.06
CA PRO A 94 -1.86 19.58 -10.83
C PRO A 94 -0.82 18.76 -10.05
N ALA A 95 0.45 19.09 -10.27
CA ALA A 95 1.55 18.55 -9.47
C ALA A 95 1.35 18.79 -7.97
N GLY A 96 1.67 17.81 -7.14
CA GLY A 96 1.55 17.85 -5.68
C GLY A 96 0.13 17.59 -5.13
N VAL A 97 -0.88 17.48 -5.99
CA VAL A 97 -2.27 17.23 -5.58
C VAL A 97 -2.54 15.74 -5.39
N VAL A 98 -2.00 14.90 -6.28
CA VAL A 98 -2.22 13.45 -6.23
C VAL A 98 -1.32 12.84 -5.18
N GLN A 99 -1.94 12.27 -4.14
CA GLN A 99 -1.27 11.60 -3.04
C GLN A 99 -1.91 10.24 -2.76
N ILE A 100 -1.10 9.19 -2.79
CA ILE A 100 -1.52 7.82 -2.55
C ILE A 100 -0.93 7.34 -1.22
N ARG A 101 -1.76 6.74 -0.37
CA ARG A 101 -1.34 6.14 0.90
C ARG A 101 -1.80 4.70 0.96
N LEU A 102 -0.88 3.81 1.29
CA LEU A 102 -1.19 2.39 1.47
C LEU A 102 -0.53 1.85 2.73
N PRO A 103 -1.28 1.05 3.52
CA PRO A 103 -0.70 0.36 4.66
C PRO A 103 0.18 -0.80 4.20
N VAL A 104 1.21 -1.11 5.01
CA VAL A 104 1.85 -2.42 5.01
C VAL A 104 0.86 -3.38 5.68
N PRO A 105 0.38 -4.44 4.99
CA PRO A 105 -0.68 -5.31 5.51
C PRO A 105 -0.28 -5.99 6.81
N GLU A 106 -1.24 -6.14 7.74
CA GLU A 106 -1.03 -6.88 8.98
C GLU A 106 -0.52 -8.31 8.69
N GLY A 107 0.39 -8.80 9.51
CA GLY A 107 1.03 -10.11 9.31
C GLY A 107 2.09 -10.11 8.21
N THR A 108 2.52 -8.93 7.75
CA THR A 108 3.61 -8.79 6.79
C THR A 108 4.68 -7.82 7.28
N GLU A 109 5.84 -7.81 6.63
CA GLU A 109 6.92 -6.85 6.83
C GLU A 109 7.29 -6.21 5.50
N TYR A 110 7.51 -4.89 5.50
CA TYR A 110 8.02 -4.19 4.34
C TYR A 110 9.41 -4.70 3.93
N VAL A 111 9.62 -4.95 2.65
CA VAL A 111 10.94 -5.28 2.10
C VAL A 111 11.71 -3.99 1.84
N PRO A 112 12.86 -3.76 2.48
CA PRO A 112 13.64 -2.54 2.29
C PRO A 112 13.95 -2.27 0.81
N ASN A 113 13.85 -1.02 0.40
CA ASN A 113 14.15 -0.52 -0.96
C ASN A 113 13.30 -1.16 -2.08
N SER A 114 12.13 -1.71 -1.75
CA SER A 114 11.23 -2.31 -2.73
C SER A 114 10.14 -1.38 -3.23
N ALA A 115 9.90 -0.27 -2.55
CA ALA A 115 8.93 0.72 -2.99
C ALA A 115 9.49 1.52 -4.19
N THR A 116 8.59 1.98 -5.06
CA THR A 116 8.94 2.98 -6.09
C THR A 116 9.76 4.09 -5.43
N PRO A 117 11.01 4.32 -5.86
CA PRO A 117 11.88 5.27 -5.18
C PRO A 117 11.47 6.73 -5.42
N SER A 118 11.85 7.62 -4.51
CA SER A 118 11.74 9.07 -4.76
C SER A 118 12.51 9.48 -6.02
N SER A 119 11.94 10.40 -6.77
CA SER A 119 12.50 10.96 -7.99
C SER A 119 12.00 12.41 -8.16
N ASP A 120 12.32 13.04 -9.29
CA ASP A 120 11.75 14.34 -9.69
C ASP A 120 10.23 14.28 -9.99
N ARG A 121 9.69 13.07 -10.18
CA ARG A 121 8.27 12.83 -10.49
C ARG A 121 7.44 12.43 -9.28
N VAL A 122 8.00 11.70 -8.34
CA VAL A 122 7.29 11.15 -7.18
C VAL A 122 8.15 11.21 -5.93
N LEU A 123 7.58 11.65 -4.82
CA LEU A 123 8.16 11.55 -3.48
C LEU A 123 7.59 10.32 -2.80
N THR A 124 8.47 9.48 -2.24
CA THR A 124 8.10 8.29 -1.48
C THR A 124 8.52 8.45 -0.03
N GLU A 125 7.54 8.41 0.84
CA GLU A 125 7.71 8.59 2.28
C GLU A 125 7.11 7.40 3.02
N PHE A 126 7.62 7.16 4.22
CA PHE A 126 7.19 6.06 5.08
C PHE A 126 6.75 6.58 6.44
N SER A 127 5.83 5.85 7.04
CA SER A 127 5.40 6.03 8.42
C SER A 127 5.67 4.75 9.22
N ALA A 128 6.15 4.92 10.45
CA ALA A 128 6.28 3.85 11.43
C ALA A 128 5.51 4.16 12.73
N ASP A 129 4.45 5.01 12.63
CA ASP A 129 3.61 5.50 13.71
C ASP A 129 2.12 5.54 13.31
N ARG A 130 1.70 4.56 12.49
CA ARG A 130 0.32 4.41 11.98
C ARG A 130 -0.16 5.60 11.17
N GLY A 131 0.72 6.15 10.32
CA GLY A 131 0.38 7.24 9.43
C GLY A 131 0.24 8.60 10.10
N MET A 132 0.70 8.77 11.35
CA MET A 132 0.72 10.07 12.02
C MET A 132 1.77 11.00 11.42
N THR A 133 2.98 10.48 11.18
CA THR A 133 4.04 11.23 10.52
C THR A 133 4.60 10.45 9.34
N PHE A 134 5.07 11.20 8.33
CA PHE A 134 5.69 10.63 7.13
C PHE A 134 7.00 11.34 6.83
N SER A 135 8.03 10.58 6.48
CA SER A 135 9.30 11.12 6.01
C SER A 135 10.00 10.16 5.04
N GLU A 136 10.92 10.70 4.26
CA GLU A 136 11.89 9.86 3.55
C GLU A 136 12.82 9.17 4.56
N PRO A 137 13.39 7.99 4.21
CA PRO A 137 14.38 7.35 5.06
C PRO A 137 15.62 8.24 5.30
N PRO A 138 16.13 8.30 6.53
CA PRO A 138 15.75 7.52 7.70
C PRO A 138 14.49 8.04 8.39
N VAL A 139 13.51 7.17 8.62
CA VAL A 139 12.29 7.51 9.38
C VAL A 139 12.63 7.57 10.87
N LEU A 140 12.26 8.67 11.51
CA LEU A 140 12.47 8.86 12.94
C LEU A 140 11.17 8.60 13.71
N VAL A 141 11.27 7.83 14.80
CA VAL A 141 10.16 7.52 15.70
C VAL A 141 10.54 7.87 17.14
N GLY A 142 9.52 8.20 17.92
CA GLY A 142 9.66 8.65 19.31
C GLY A 142 9.53 10.17 19.46
N ASP A 143 9.43 10.62 20.71
CA ASP A 143 9.42 12.03 21.07
C ASP A 143 10.83 12.64 21.02
N ASP A 144 10.93 13.95 21.17
CA ASP A 144 12.18 14.70 20.99
C ASP A 144 13.35 14.19 21.86
N GLU A 145 13.06 13.60 23.02
CA GLU A 145 14.08 13.09 23.94
C GLU A 145 14.52 11.65 23.64
N GLN A 146 13.72 10.88 22.87
CA GLN A 146 13.93 9.46 22.57
C GLN A 146 13.84 9.14 21.09
N ARG A 147 14.16 10.10 20.22
CA ARG A 147 14.17 9.86 18.78
C ARG A 147 15.15 8.77 18.39
N ARG A 148 14.64 7.80 17.63
CA ARG A 148 15.45 6.73 17.06
C ARG A 148 15.06 6.50 15.61
N VAL A 149 15.99 5.96 14.83
CA VAL A 149 15.70 5.51 13.46
C VAL A 149 14.85 4.25 13.54
N ALA A 150 13.73 4.25 12.84
CA ALA A 150 12.91 3.07 12.65
C ALA A 150 13.57 2.14 11.63
N GLU A 151 13.63 0.85 11.96
CA GLU A 151 14.04 -0.15 10.99
C GLU A 151 13.00 -0.21 9.84
N PRO A 152 13.41 -0.40 8.58
CA PRO A 152 12.46 -0.47 7.47
C PRO A 152 11.37 -1.54 7.64
N THR A 153 11.66 -2.64 8.33
CA THR A 153 10.70 -3.70 8.67
C THR A 153 9.59 -3.24 9.63
N ALA A 154 9.77 -2.09 10.27
CA ALA A 154 8.79 -1.47 11.15
C ALA A 154 7.93 -0.40 10.44
N TYR A 155 8.09 -0.22 9.14
CA TYR A 155 7.23 0.69 8.39
C TYR A 155 5.83 0.10 8.29
N GLU A 156 4.84 0.93 8.62
CA GLU A 156 3.43 0.54 8.68
C GLU A 156 2.60 1.13 7.54
N GLU A 157 3.04 2.27 6.98
CA GLU A 157 2.40 2.90 5.81
C GLU A 157 3.44 3.48 4.85
N ILE A 158 3.06 3.54 3.58
CA ILE A 158 3.82 4.20 2.52
C ILE A 158 2.94 5.28 1.91
N ARG A 159 3.54 6.44 1.63
CA ARG A 159 2.89 7.57 0.97
C ARG A 159 3.68 7.95 -0.26
N TRP A 160 2.99 8.10 -1.38
CA TRP A 160 3.53 8.67 -2.61
C TRP A 160 2.82 9.97 -2.94
N THR A 161 3.61 11.00 -3.25
CA THR A 161 3.09 12.30 -3.72
C THR A 161 3.66 12.55 -5.11
N PHE A 162 2.80 12.74 -6.11
CA PHE A 162 3.24 13.02 -7.48
C PHE A 162 3.57 14.51 -7.63
N PHE A 163 4.79 14.81 -8.09
CA PHE A 163 5.25 16.18 -8.39
C PHE A 163 5.13 16.53 -9.87
N VAL A 164 4.48 15.70 -10.63
CA VAL A 164 4.12 15.96 -12.03
C VAL A 164 2.62 16.11 -12.17
N GLU A 165 2.22 16.81 -13.22
CA GLU A 165 0.82 16.85 -13.63
C GLU A 165 0.40 15.47 -14.12
N LEU A 166 -0.85 15.09 -13.85
CA LEU A 166 -1.44 13.86 -14.34
C LEU A 166 -2.53 14.23 -15.34
N GLU A 167 -2.25 14.03 -16.62
CA GLU A 167 -3.18 14.34 -17.71
C GLU A 167 -4.38 13.38 -17.74
N PRO A 168 -5.51 13.78 -18.34
CA PRO A 168 -6.64 12.88 -18.56
C PRO A 168 -6.23 11.57 -19.26
N GLY A 169 -6.61 10.43 -18.68
CA GLY A 169 -6.25 9.10 -19.18
C GLY A 169 -4.80 8.67 -18.92
N GLN A 170 -4.00 9.49 -18.24
CA GLN A 170 -2.65 9.11 -17.86
C GLN A 170 -2.70 8.16 -16.65
N GLU A 171 -1.94 7.05 -16.74
CA GLU A 171 -1.76 6.07 -15.68
C GLU A 171 -0.31 6.11 -15.17
N GLU A 172 -0.15 6.09 -13.85
CA GLU A 172 1.15 5.93 -13.16
C GLU A 172 1.13 4.64 -12.35
N THR A 173 2.29 3.97 -12.26
CA THR A 173 2.41 2.71 -11.54
C THR A 173 3.31 2.86 -10.33
N LEU A 174 2.80 2.46 -9.17
CA LEU A 174 3.54 2.39 -7.90
C LEU A 174 3.71 0.93 -7.50
N VAL A 175 4.85 0.61 -6.92
CA VAL A 175 5.20 -0.75 -6.51
C VAL A 175 5.76 -0.75 -5.10
N TYR A 176 5.48 -1.78 -4.33
CA TYR A 176 6.23 -2.13 -3.11
C TYR A 176 6.11 -3.63 -2.82
N ARG A 177 7.01 -4.14 -1.97
CA ARG A 177 7.03 -5.56 -1.59
C ARG A 177 6.95 -5.72 -0.09
N VAL A 178 6.35 -6.83 0.31
CA VAL A 178 6.30 -7.30 1.69
C VAL A 178 6.68 -8.78 1.78
N ILE A 179 7.11 -9.20 2.95
CA ILE A 179 7.28 -10.63 3.31
C ILE A 179 6.15 -11.02 4.26
N VAL A 180 5.46 -12.13 3.97
CA VAL A 180 4.42 -12.68 4.86
C VAL A 180 5.10 -13.36 6.06
N ARG A 181 4.65 -13.02 7.27
CA ARG A 181 5.15 -13.60 8.53
C ARG A 181 4.48 -14.92 8.89
#